data_f4255c81e4aa1e0ef19444428f387d35
#
_entry.id   f4255c81e4aa1e0ef19444428f387d35
#
_cell.length_a   1.000
_cell.length_b   1.000
_cell.length_c   1.000
_cell.angle_alpha   90.00
_cell.angle_beta   90.00
_cell.angle_gamma   90.00
#
_symmetry.space_group_name_H-M   'P 1'
#
loop_
_entity.id
_entity.type
_entity.pdbx_description
1 polymer ?
#
loop_
_entity_poly.entity_id
_entity_poly.type
_entity_poly.pdbx_seq_one_letter_code
_entity_poly.pdbx_strand_id
1 'polypeptide(L)'
;VSHRANLFAGVIRPLISLLLLFSSSGWSLPTQPFAVNAAIVNGCVISGTNTGVYGALNFGSLPAIGTYSANASLVQNATITLACTPGTTLNMSINGGSHFASSSRNLQRTGGTNLVAYSLYSNAGLTTAIPVNQNVTLSYSNANNIILPVYGHLQVTGVNTAGSYTDTLTVTLSW
;
A
#
# COMPACT_ATOMS: atom_id res chain seq x y z
N VAL A 1 -102.63 35.26 -66.16
CA VAL A 1 -102.23 33.90 -66.52
C VAL A 1 -100.70 33.78 -66.37
N SER A 2 -100.31 33.09 -65.33
CA SER A 2 -99.38 31.98 -65.25
C SER A 2 -98.02 32.06 -65.95
N HIS A 3 -96.94 32.00 -65.30
CA HIS A 3 -96.16 30.80 -65.20
C HIS A 3 -94.93 31.01 -64.31
N ARG A 4 -94.74 30.03 -63.55
CA ARG A 4 -93.65 29.84 -62.59
C ARG A 4 -92.28 29.59 -63.27
N ALA A 5 -91.20 30.06 -62.70
CA ALA A 5 -89.89 29.44 -62.88
C ALA A 5 -89.13 29.46 -61.56
N ASN A 6 -88.95 28.28 -61.07
CA ASN A 6 -88.10 28.04 -59.88
C ASN A 6 -86.68 28.16 -60.30
N LEU A 7 -85.88 29.01 -59.58
CA LEU A 7 -84.42 28.97 -59.61
C LEU A 7 -83.93 28.28 -58.35
N PHE A 8 -83.41 27.15 -58.57
CA PHE A 8 -82.60 26.47 -57.52
C PHE A 8 -81.25 27.19 -57.28
N ALA A 9 -81.19 27.85 -56.17
CA ALA A 9 -79.91 28.38 -55.72
C ALA A 9 -79.10 27.23 -55.09
N GLY A 10 -78.05 26.78 -55.79
CA GLY A 10 -77.12 25.82 -55.28
C GLY A 10 -76.29 26.42 -54.19
N VAL A 11 -76.40 25.95 -52.98
CA VAL A 11 -75.58 26.30 -51.87
C VAL A 11 -74.29 25.50 -51.99
N ILE A 12 -73.23 26.16 -52.41
CA ILE A 12 -71.90 25.62 -52.37
C ILE A 12 -71.42 25.70 -50.90
N ARG A 13 -71.39 24.56 -50.23
CA ARG A 13 -70.76 24.42 -48.92
C ARG A 13 -69.26 24.30 -49.12
N PRO A 14 -68.41 25.18 -48.54
CA PRO A 14 -66.97 24.91 -48.50
C PRO A 14 -66.74 23.79 -47.52
N LEU A 15 -66.16 22.71 -48.01
CA LEU A 15 -65.59 21.67 -47.16
C LEU A 15 -64.37 22.27 -46.48
N ILE A 16 -64.50 22.69 -45.21
CA ILE A 16 -63.35 23.04 -44.32
C ILE A 16 -62.67 21.73 -43.97
N SER A 17 -61.62 21.45 -44.69
CA SER A 17 -60.68 20.36 -44.34
C SER A 17 -60.01 20.71 -43.03
N LEU A 18 -60.49 20.15 -41.92
CA LEU A 18 -59.87 20.27 -40.59
C LEU A 18 -58.64 19.39 -40.60
N LEU A 19 -57.49 19.98 -40.91
CA LEU A 19 -56.19 19.37 -40.81
C LEU A 19 -55.84 19.21 -39.31
N LEU A 20 -56.17 18.04 -38.76
CA LEU A 20 -55.74 17.64 -37.40
C LEU A 20 -54.20 17.53 -37.37
N LEU A 21 -53.56 18.58 -36.87
CA LEU A 21 -52.19 18.57 -36.49
C LEU A 21 -52.04 17.62 -35.27
N PHE A 22 -51.71 16.37 -35.52
CA PHE A 22 -51.24 15.48 -34.45
C PHE A 22 -49.89 15.99 -33.96
N SER A 23 -49.91 16.82 -32.93
CA SER A 23 -48.74 17.12 -32.13
C SER A 23 -48.31 15.81 -31.49
N SER A 24 -47.27 15.16 -32.05
CA SER A 24 -46.59 14.06 -31.38
C SER A 24 -45.91 14.64 -30.16
N SER A 25 -46.55 14.53 -29.00
CA SER A 25 -45.93 14.80 -27.71
C SER A 25 -44.80 13.77 -27.56
N GLY A 26 -43.56 14.18 -27.90
CA GLY A 26 -42.38 13.39 -27.64
C GLY A 26 -42.29 13.19 -26.11
N TRP A 27 -42.53 11.97 -25.68
CA TRP A 27 -42.33 11.60 -24.28
C TRP A 27 -40.81 11.55 -24.03
N SER A 28 -40.27 12.67 -23.58
CA SER A 28 -38.92 12.70 -23.06
C SER A 28 -38.89 11.90 -21.76
N LEU A 29 -38.15 10.82 -21.74
CA LEU A 29 -37.89 10.10 -20.49
C LEU A 29 -37.21 11.08 -19.49
N PRO A 30 -37.74 11.18 -18.29
CA PRO A 30 -37.10 12.04 -17.28
C PRO A 30 -35.69 11.52 -16.97
N THR A 31 -34.69 12.32 -17.28
CA THR A 31 -33.33 12.06 -16.85
C THR A 31 -33.20 12.55 -15.43
N GLN A 32 -32.84 11.66 -14.51
CA GLN A 32 -32.55 11.99 -13.11
C GLN A 32 -31.07 11.85 -12.87
N PRO A 33 -30.37 12.91 -12.42
CA PRO A 33 -29.00 12.78 -11.98
C PRO A 33 -28.94 12.00 -10.67
N PHE A 34 -27.96 11.10 -10.54
CA PHE A 34 -27.63 10.46 -9.28
C PHE A 34 -26.20 10.82 -8.90
N ALA A 35 -25.96 11.04 -7.60
CA ALA A 35 -24.64 11.31 -7.11
C ALA A 35 -23.85 10.01 -6.98
N VAL A 36 -22.63 9.99 -7.54
CA VAL A 36 -21.66 8.92 -7.32
C VAL A 36 -20.58 9.46 -6.42
N ASN A 37 -20.47 8.93 -5.21
CA ASN A 37 -19.51 9.36 -4.22
C ASN A 37 -18.60 8.19 -3.86
N ALA A 38 -17.31 8.47 -3.70
CA ALA A 38 -16.32 7.54 -3.16
C ALA A 38 -15.41 8.30 -2.20
N ALA A 39 -15.08 7.68 -1.08
CA ALA A 39 -14.03 8.17 -0.19
C ALA A 39 -12.77 7.34 -0.41
N ILE A 40 -11.66 8.02 -0.68
CA ILE A 40 -10.33 7.40 -0.76
C ILE A 40 -9.64 7.68 0.56
N VAL A 41 -9.29 6.62 1.27
CA VAL A 41 -8.59 6.69 2.55
C VAL A 41 -7.12 6.34 2.37
N ASN A 42 -6.27 6.88 3.24
CA ASN A 42 -4.86 6.54 3.25
C ASN A 42 -4.68 5.05 3.58
N GLY A 43 -3.74 4.41 2.90
CA GLY A 43 -3.44 3.01 3.10
C GLY A 43 -2.11 2.61 2.51
N CYS A 44 -1.60 1.46 2.96
CA CYS A 44 -0.38 0.87 2.44
C CYS A 44 -0.65 -0.58 2.01
N VAL A 45 0.10 -1.05 1.03
CA VAL A 45 0.02 -2.41 0.51
C VAL A 45 1.42 -2.99 0.31
N ILE A 46 1.59 -4.25 0.69
CA ILE A 46 2.74 -5.06 0.32
C ILE A 46 2.29 -6.00 -0.80
N SER A 47 2.94 -5.93 -1.94
CA SER A 47 2.63 -6.73 -3.12
C SER A 47 3.89 -7.47 -3.62
N GLY A 48 3.68 -8.49 -4.45
CA GLY A 48 4.75 -9.29 -5.02
C GLY A 48 4.62 -10.77 -4.69
N THR A 49 5.67 -11.54 -5.00
CA THR A 49 5.76 -12.97 -4.70
C THR A 49 6.56 -13.18 -3.41
N ASN A 50 6.21 -14.22 -2.61
CA ASN A 50 6.87 -14.53 -1.34
C ASN A 50 6.86 -13.37 -0.32
N THR A 51 5.73 -12.73 -0.16
CA THR A 51 5.56 -11.59 0.77
C THR A 51 5.85 -11.93 2.24
N GLY A 52 6.02 -13.21 2.58
CA GLY A 52 6.42 -13.67 3.92
C GLY A 52 7.88 -13.37 4.30
N VAL A 53 8.76 -13.09 3.32
CA VAL A 53 10.16 -12.74 3.57
C VAL A 53 10.44 -11.40 2.91
N TYR A 54 10.36 -10.34 3.71
CA TYR A 54 10.51 -8.96 3.22
C TYR A 54 11.93 -8.66 2.72
N GLY A 55 12.96 -9.20 3.37
CA GLY A 55 14.34 -8.97 3.02
C GLY A 55 15.31 -9.67 3.95
N ALA A 56 16.59 -9.40 3.76
CA ALA A 56 17.67 -9.95 4.57
C ALA A 56 18.66 -8.86 5.00
N LEU A 57 19.23 -9.05 6.20
CA LEU A 57 20.30 -8.25 6.75
C LEU A 57 21.49 -9.16 7.00
N ASN A 58 22.58 -8.96 6.27
CA ASN A 58 23.73 -9.86 6.26
C ASN A 58 25.00 -9.16 6.79
N PHE A 59 25.50 -9.62 7.92
CA PHE A 59 26.73 -9.09 8.54
C PHE A 59 28.02 -9.65 7.92
N GLY A 60 27.92 -10.59 6.99
CA GLY A 60 29.07 -11.23 6.37
C GLY A 60 29.74 -12.25 7.28
N SER A 61 31.06 -12.41 7.12
CA SER A 61 31.86 -13.36 7.90
C SER A 61 32.85 -12.61 8.77
N LEU A 62 32.94 -13.00 10.05
CA LEU A 62 33.86 -12.41 11.04
C LEU A 62 34.72 -13.49 11.62
N PRO A 63 36.00 -13.17 12.01
CA PRO A 63 36.85 -14.08 12.75
C PRO A 63 36.21 -14.46 14.10
N ALA A 64 36.41 -15.71 14.51
CA ALA A 64 35.85 -16.21 15.77
C ALA A 64 36.67 -15.80 17.01
N ILE A 65 37.86 -15.23 16.82
CA ILE A 65 38.78 -14.81 17.88
C ILE A 65 39.15 -13.35 17.71
N GLY A 66 39.06 -12.57 18.76
CA GLY A 66 39.37 -11.13 18.78
C GLY A 66 38.14 -10.25 18.92
N THR A 67 38.29 -8.97 18.60
CA THR A 67 37.18 -8.00 18.63
C THR A 67 37.00 -7.44 17.23
N TYR A 68 35.82 -7.69 16.68
CA TYR A 68 35.45 -7.26 15.34
C TYR A 68 34.03 -6.72 15.35
N SER A 69 33.76 -5.76 14.48
CA SER A 69 32.41 -5.24 14.27
C SER A 69 32.03 -5.33 12.79
N ALA A 70 30.75 -5.51 12.53
CA ALA A 70 30.20 -5.46 11.21
C ALA A 70 28.90 -4.62 11.19
N ASN A 71 28.72 -3.91 10.09
CA ASN A 71 27.50 -3.20 9.79
C ASN A 71 26.82 -3.85 8.59
N ALA A 72 25.52 -3.84 8.58
CA ALA A 72 24.73 -4.35 7.48
C ALA A 72 23.53 -3.42 7.22
N SER A 73 23.06 -3.38 6.00
CA SER A 73 21.80 -2.74 5.63
C SER A 73 20.79 -3.78 5.18
N LEU A 74 19.51 -3.54 5.45
CA LEU A 74 18.45 -4.39 4.94
C LEU A 74 18.46 -4.36 3.42
N VAL A 75 18.56 -5.52 2.80
CA VAL A 75 18.33 -5.73 1.37
C VAL A 75 16.93 -6.28 1.20
N GLN A 76 16.03 -5.43 0.71
CA GLN A 76 14.66 -5.82 0.42
C GLN A 76 14.62 -6.85 -0.70
N ASN A 77 13.74 -7.82 -0.58
CA ASN A 77 13.50 -8.80 -1.64
C ASN A 77 13.00 -8.05 -2.90
N ALA A 78 13.70 -8.23 -4.02
CA ALA A 78 13.42 -7.55 -5.28
C ALA A 78 12.01 -7.83 -5.85
N THR A 79 11.36 -8.89 -5.39
CA THR A 79 9.99 -9.25 -5.81
C THR A 79 8.91 -8.62 -4.92
N ILE A 80 9.29 -7.87 -3.88
CA ILE A 80 8.36 -7.24 -2.95
C ILE A 80 8.35 -5.74 -3.18
N THR A 81 7.16 -5.17 -3.24
CA THR A 81 6.95 -3.72 -3.26
C THR A 81 6.07 -3.32 -2.10
N LEU A 82 6.53 -2.37 -1.30
CA LEU A 82 5.74 -1.65 -0.32
C LEU A 82 5.33 -0.31 -0.92
N ALA A 83 4.05 -0.07 -1.04
CA ALA A 83 3.51 1.18 -1.55
C ALA A 83 2.43 1.73 -0.62
N CYS A 84 2.36 3.05 -0.50
CA CYS A 84 1.38 3.75 0.31
C CYS A 84 0.71 4.88 -0.50
N THR A 85 -0.45 5.31 -0.06
CA THR A 85 -1.03 6.57 -0.53
C THR A 85 -0.05 7.71 -0.23
N PRO A 86 0.23 8.61 -1.19
CA PRO A 86 1.14 9.75 -0.95
C PRO A 86 0.71 10.57 0.26
N GLY A 87 1.68 10.93 1.10
CA GLY A 87 1.44 11.68 2.34
C GLY A 87 0.98 10.85 3.54
N THR A 88 0.90 9.52 3.41
CA THR A 88 0.61 8.64 4.55
C THR A 88 1.78 8.63 5.52
N THR A 89 1.51 8.88 6.80
CA THR A 89 2.50 8.68 7.85
C THR A 89 2.64 7.19 8.12
N LEU A 90 3.83 6.65 7.86
CA LEU A 90 4.12 5.23 8.03
C LEU A 90 5.00 5.03 9.25
N ASN A 91 4.59 4.13 10.13
CA ASN A 91 5.37 3.71 11.29
C ASN A 91 5.80 2.26 11.13
N MET A 92 6.97 1.96 11.64
CA MET A 92 7.55 0.61 11.66
C MET A 92 7.89 0.23 13.09
N SER A 93 7.52 -0.96 13.52
CA SER A 93 8.09 -1.59 14.70
C SER A 93 8.72 -2.92 14.35
N ILE A 94 9.82 -3.27 15.01
CA ILE A 94 10.54 -4.52 14.81
C ILE A 94 10.64 -5.24 16.15
N ASN A 95 10.27 -6.51 16.17
CA ASN A 95 10.31 -7.31 17.39
C ASN A 95 11.76 -7.62 17.86
N GLY A 96 11.87 -8.40 18.92
CA GLY A 96 13.15 -8.83 19.47
C GLY A 96 13.85 -9.94 18.69
N GLY A 97 13.17 -10.54 17.70
CA GLY A 97 13.67 -11.71 16.99
C GLY A 97 13.35 -13.02 17.70
N SER A 98 13.67 -14.12 17.03
CA SER A 98 13.47 -15.48 17.56
C SER A 98 14.39 -15.80 18.74
N HIS A 99 15.49 -15.06 18.87
CA HIS A 99 16.52 -15.30 19.89
C HIS A 99 16.71 -14.11 20.82
N PHE A 100 15.61 -13.40 21.13
CA PHE A 100 15.65 -12.29 22.07
C PHE A 100 16.00 -12.75 23.47
N ALA A 101 17.11 -12.24 23.99
CA ALA A 101 17.59 -12.56 25.32
C ALA A 101 18.37 -11.37 25.91
N SER A 102 18.41 -11.26 27.24
CA SER A 102 19.15 -10.21 27.97
C SER A 102 18.85 -8.80 27.44
N SER A 103 17.57 -8.52 27.12
CA SER A 103 17.09 -7.26 26.58
C SER A 103 17.70 -6.86 25.23
N SER A 104 18.28 -7.81 24.50
CA SER A 104 18.93 -7.62 23.21
C SER A 104 18.43 -8.59 22.15
N ARG A 105 18.46 -8.15 20.89
CA ARG A 105 18.35 -9.01 19.73
C ARG A 105 19.63 -9.82 19.60
N ASN A 106 19.52 -11.10 19.30
CA ASN A 106 20.68 -11.98 19.18
C ASN A 106 20.57 -12.85 17.94
N LEU A 107 21.67 -13.02 17.26
CA LEU A 107 21.89 -14.14 16.35
C LEU A 107 22.21 -15.38 17.18
N GLN A 108 21.60 -16.51 16.86
CA GLN A 108 21.95 -17.80 17.49
C GLN A 108 22.66 -18.70 16.50
N ARG A 109 23.70 -19.41 17.01
CA ARG A 109 24.42 -20.39 16.23
C ARG A 109 23.52 -21.55 15.82
N THR A 110 23.49 -21.87 14.55
CA THR A 110 22.74 -23.01 14.01
C THR A 110 23.26 -24.31 14.65
N GLY A 111 22.35 -25.07 15.26
CA GLY A 111 22.68 -26.31 15.98
C GLY A 111 23.39 -26.11 17.32
N GLY A 112 23.31 -24.90 17.92
CA GLY A 112 23.89 -24.59 19.22
C GLY A 112 23.11 -23.52 19.97
N THR A 113 23.59 -23.14 21.15
CA THR A 113 22.98 -22.13 22.02
C THR A 113 23.76 -20.83 22.11
N ASN A 114 24.89 -20.74 21.39
CA ASN A 114 25.73 -19.54 21.41
C ASN A 114 24.99 -18.37 20.78
N LEU A 115 25.04 -17.21 21.44
CA LEU A 115 24.36 -16.00 21.03
C LEU A 115 25.39 -14.91 20.73
N VAL A 116 25.10 -14.09 19.73
CA VAL A 116 25.83 -12.85 19.42
C VAL A 116 24.82 -11.71 19.31
N ALA A 117 24.93 -10.74 20.20
CA ALA A 117 24.01 -9.60 20.24
C ALA A 117 24.24 -8.66 19.06
N TYR A 118 23.16 -8.05 18.58
CA TYR A 118 23.18 -7.02 17.56
C TYR A 118 22.14 -5.93 17.83
N SER A 119 22.36 -4.77 17.24
CA SER A 119 21.47 -3.61 17.35
C SER A 119 20.98 -3.19 15.98
N LEU A 120 19.79 -2.58 15.94
CA LEU A 120 19.18 -2.03 14.73
C LEU A 120 19.03 -0.52 14.82
N TYR A 121 19.17 0.13 13.68
CA TYR A 121 19.11 1.58 13.53
C TYR A 121 18.29 1.95 12.31
N SER A 122 17.66 3.13 12.34
CA SER A 122 16.87 3.66 11.23
C SER A 122 17.68 4.55 10.28
N ASN A 123 18.98 4.70 10.50
CA ASN A 123 19.86 5.50 9.65
C ASN A 123 21.24 4.85 9.49
N ALA A 124 21.88 5.11 8.35
CA ALA A 124 23.20 4.54 8.01
C ALA A 124 24.32 4.99 8.95
N GLY A 125 24.17 6.14 9.63
CA GLY A 125 25.11 6.64 10.63
C GLY A 125 25.02 5.92 11.97
N LEU A 126 24.10 4.97 12.15
CA LEU A 126 23.88 4.19 13.37
C LEU A 126 23.66 5.06 14.62
N THR A 127 23.00 6.20 14.46
CA THR A 127 22.74 7.16 15.54
C THR A 127 21.32 7.10 16.07
N THR A 128 20.37 6.60 15.29
CA THR A 128 18.95 6.51 15.66
C THR A 128 18.56 5.05 15.81
N ALA A 129 18.55 4.56 17.04
CA ALA A 129 18.24 3.17 17.35
C ALA A 129 16.77 2.83 17.01
N ILE A 130 16.54 1.59 16.60
CA ILE A 130 15.21 0.98 16.51
C ILE A 130 14.99 0.11 17.75
N PRO A 131 14.28 0.62 18.78
CA PRO A 131 14.02 -0.17 19.98
C PRO A 131 13.14 -1.39 19.69
N VAL A 132 13.14 -2.36 20.58
CA VAL A 132 12.34 -3.57 20.43
C VAL A 132 10.86 -3.25 20.64
N ASN A 133 10.01 -3.63 19.69
CA ASN A 133 8.54 -3.46 19.74
C ASN A 133 8.07 -1.99 19.88
N GLN A 134 8.89 -1.02 19.51
CA GLN A 134 8.51 0.40 19.53
C GLN A 134 8.36 0.94 18.11
N ASN A 135 7.40 1.83 17.92
CA ASN A 135 7.16 2.48 16.65
C ASN A 135 8.26 3.51 16.33
N VAL A 136 8.77 3.43 15.13
CA VAL A 136 9.67 4.43 14.53
C VAL A 136 8.97 4.97 13.29
N THR A 137 8.78 6.28 13.23
CA THR A 137 8.19 6.92 12.04
C THR A 137 9.18 6.90 10.90
N LEU A 138 8.71 6.49 9.73
CA LEU A 138 9.52 6.38 8.52
C LEU A 138 9.36 7.61 7.64
N SER A 139 10.49 8.10 7.12
CA SER A 139 10.51 9.07 6.02
C SER A 139 10.78 8.33 4.71
N TYR A 140 9.97 8.57 3.70
CA TYR A 140 10.14 8.02 2.36
C TYR A 140 9.91 9.08 1.30
N SER A 141 10.62 9.01 0.19
CA SER A 141 10.51 9.94 -0.94
C SER A 141 9.65 9.39 -2.09
N ASN A 142 9.51 8.07 -2.17
CA ASN A 142 8.73 7.40 -3.21
C ASN A 142 7.65 6.54 -2.57
N ALA A 143 6.41 7.02 -2.62
CA ALA A 143 5.27 6.33 -2.05
C ALA A 143 4.91 5.02 -2.79
N ASN A 144 5.34 4.85 -4.04
CA ASN A 144 5.07 3.65 -4.83
C ASN A 144 6.09 2.53 -4.61
N ASN A 145 7.23 2.84 -3.99
CA ASN A 145 8.27 1.87 -3.67
C ASN A 145 9.06 2.33 -2.45
N ILE A 146 8.57 1.94 -1.28
CA ILE A 146 9.15 2.33 0.00
C ILE A 146 10.17 1.27 0.42
N ILE A 147 11.39 1.71 0.65
CA ILE A 147 12.47 0.89 1.20
C ILE A 147 12.56 1.17 2.70
N LEU A 148 12.52 0.13 3.52
CA LEU A 148 12.65 0.29 4.97
C LEU A 148 14.10 0.62 5.35
N PRO A 149 14.36 1.74 6.02
CA PRO A 149 15.71 2.13 6.43
C PRO A 149 16.10 1.36 7.68
N VAL A 150 16.56 0.12 7.51
CA VAL A 150 17.01 -0.73 8.62
C VAL A 150 18.49 -1.04 8.45
N TYR A 151 19.27 -0.66 9.43
CA TYR A 151 20.71 -0.86 9.50
C TYR A 151 21.05 -1.64 10.76
N GLY A 152 21.91 -2.62 10.64
CA GLY A 152 22.36 -3.44 11.75
C GLY A 152 23.80 -3.15 12.12
N HIS A 153 24.08 -3.24 13.40
CA HIS A 153 25.45 -3.25 13.96
C HIS A 153 25.62 -4.47 14.84
N LEU A 154 26.69 -5.20 14.60
CA LEU A 154 27.05 -6.40 15.35
C LEU A 154 28.51 -6.25 15.78
N GLN A 155 28.79 -6.63 17.02
CA GLN A 155 30.14 -6.72 17.53
C GLN A 155 30.38 -8.09 18.17
N VAL A 156 31.46 -8.77 17.75
CA VAL A 156 31.95 -9.98 18.38
C VAL A 156 33.17 -9.64 19.21
N THR A 157 33.28 -10.25 20.38
CA THR A 157 34.43 -10.02 21.29
C THR A 157 34.90 -11.35 21.87
N GLY A 158 36.23 -11.47 22.09
CA GLY A 158 36.82 -12.64 22.73
C GLY A 158 36.88 -13.87 21.83
N VAL A 159 36.46 -15.01 22.35
CA VAL A 159 36.45 -16.30 21.64
C VAL A 159 35.02 -16.73 21.45
N ASN A 160 34.62 -16.87 20.18
CA ASN A 160 33.28 -17.30 19.78
C ASN A 160 33.35 -18.69 19.14
N THR A 161 32.30 -19.44 19.21
CA THR A 161 32.22 -20.72 18.51
C THR A 161 31.98 -20.48 17.02
N ALA A 162 32.82 -21.03 16.17
CA ALA A 162 32.60 -20.94 14.71
C ALA A 162 31.30 -21.59 14.25
N GLY A 163 30.67 -21.04 13.24
CA GLY A 163 29.43 -21.54 12.66
C GLY A 163 28.59 -20.45 12.03
N SER A 164 27.45 -20.84 11.48
CA SER A 164 26.45 -19.90 10.99
C SER A 164 25.59 -19.41 12.17
N TYR A 165 25.35 -18.11 12.21
CA TYR A 165 24.51 -17.46 13.23
C TYR A 165 23.33 -16.78 12.52
N THR A 166 22.12 -17.05 12.96
CA THR A 166 20.89 -16.54 12.33
C THR A 166 19.90 -16.03 13.36
N ASP A 167 19.03 -15.12 12.94
CA ASP A 167 17.84 -14.70 13.65
C ASP A 167 16.72 -14.41 12.66
N THR A 168 15.48 -14.39 13.13
CA THR A 168 14.31 -14.02 12.32
C THR A 168 13.54 -12.93 13.04
N LEU A 169 13.39 -11.79 12.36
CA LEU A 169 12.67 -10.63 12.85
C LEU A 169 11.30 -10.51 12.20
N THR A 170 10.34 -10.01 12.96
CA THR A 170 9.04 -9.59 12.43
C THR A 170 8.97 -8.07 12.41
N VAL A 171 8.65 -7.54 11.24
CA VAL A 171 8.39 -6.12 11.03
C VAL A 171 6.88 -5.91 10.99
N THR A 172 6.38 -4.97 11.77
CA THR A 172 4.98 -4.53 11.74
C THR A 172 4.92 -3.09 11.24
N LEU A 173 4.09 -2.85 10.25
CA LEU A 173 3.85 -1.53 9.69
C LEU A 173 2.47 -1.04 10.11
N SER A 174 2.36 0.25 10.42
CA SER A 174 1.09 0.91 10.76
C SER A 174 1.04 2.33 10.17
N TRP A 175 -0.16 2.79 9.83
CA TRP A 175 -0.42 4.10 9.22
C TRP A 175 -1.72 4.72 9.72
#